data_c00917d3c8f37f115bfb9e39d6092a5c
#
_entry.id   c00917d3c8f37f115bfb9e39d6092a5c
#
_cell.length_a   1.000
_cell.length_b   1.000
_cell.length_c   1.000
_cell.angle_alpha   90.00
_cell.angle_beta   90.00
_cell.angle_gamma   90.00
#
_symmetry.space_group_name_H-M   'P 1'
#
loop_
_entity.id
_entity.type
_entity.pdbx_description
1 polymer ?
#
loop_
_entity_poly.entity_id
_entity_poly.type
_entity_poly.pdbx_seq_one_letter_code
_entity_poly.pdbx_strand_id
1 'polypeptide(L)'
;MASLTGFRMSPSTDQQSRMFYDYLTVEQVYPYQLPKVSDTGICYYDRRTGETLRDTAPAWKHEGSYSTLIKIRVDGCKLRVEGNPSAVNRLDNLDGYRSLDDCIAVYNQILLEYGDQYGFWRLPRFTKCTEWGLRQGDDGTKSSMVGNGARIRRIDLTTNRTVGKGNVMAYIRALSTQRYGYKNAHLYEDGLTCDW
;
A
#
# COMPACT_ATOMS: atom_id res chain seq x y z
N MET A 1 -25.75 29.42 -47.67
CA MET A 1 -25.43 29.76 -46.27
C MET A 1 -25.88 28.59 -45.41
N ALA A 2 -24.94 27.72 -44.99
CA ALA A 2 -25.22 26.57 -44.15
C ALA A 2 -24.91 26.95 -42.71
N SER A 3 -25.94 26.87 -41.86
CA SER A 3 -25.89 27.15 -40.44
C SER A 3 -25.10 26.07 -39.73
N LEU A 4 -24.00 26.44 -39.10
CA LEU A 4 -23.27 25.61 -38.15
C LEU A 4 -24.05 25.54 -36.84
N THR A 5 -24.86 24.50 -36.66
CA THR A 5 -25.47 24.16 -35.38
C THR A 5 -24.40 23.69 -34.43
N GLY A 6 -24.10 24.51 -33.41
CA GLY A 6 -23.16 24.22 -32.35
C GLY A 6 -23.54 22.96 -31.60
N PHE A 7 -22.61 22.03 -31.56
CA PHE A 7 -22.66 20.83 -30.70
C PHE A 7 -22.51 21.26 -29.25
N ARG A 8 -23.63 21.48 -28.59
CA ARG A 8 -23.66 21.76 -27.15
C ARG A 8 -23.39 20.44 -26.44
N MET A 9 -22.15 20.21 -26.02
CA MET A 9 -21.83 19.16 -25.07
C MET A 9 -22.54 19.50 -23.75
N SER A 10 -23.60 18.74 -23.43
CA SER A 10 -24.13 18.73 -22.07
C SER A 10 -23.02 18.30 -21.12
N PRO A 11 -22.79 18.99 -19.99
CA PRO A 11 -21.87 18.49 -19.00
C PRO A 11 -22.48 17.21 -18.45
N SER A 12 -21.90 16.08 -18.83
CA SER A 12 -22.16 14.82 -18.16
C SER A 12 -21.84 15.03 -16.69
N THR A 13 -22.78 14.69 -15.85
CA THR A 13 -22.69 14.68 -14.38
C THR A 13 -21.30 14.17 -13.99
N ASP A 14 -20.52 15.09 -13.44
CA ASP A 14 -19.15 14.88 -13.01
C ASP A 14 -19.17 13.79 -11.91
N GLN A 15 -19.00 12.53 -12.30
CA GLN A 15 -18.53 11.51 -11.37
C GLN A 15 -17.09 11.91 -11.06
N GLN A 16 -16.95 12.84 -10.12
CA GLN A 16 -15.64 13.19 -9.56
C GLN A 16 -14.95 11.88 -9.21
N SER A 17 -13.91 11.57 -9.97
CA SER A 17 -13.07 10.41 -9.70
C SER A 17 -12.50 10.59 -8.29
N ARG A 18 -13.07 9.85 -7.36
CA ARG A 18 -12.71 10.00 -5.95
C ARG A 18 -11.46 9.16 -5.71
N MET A 19 -10.46 9.79 -5.12
CA MET A 19 -9.21 9.15 -4.74
C MET A 19 -9.44 8.12 -3.63
N PHE A 20 -8.78 6.98 -3.71
CA PHE A 20 -8.81 5.92 -2.70
C PHE A 20 -7.43 5.33 -2.44
N TYR A 21 -7.29 4.59 -1.36
CA TYR A 21 -6.05 3.93 -0.97
C TYR A 21 -5.88 2.63 -1.76
N ASP A 22 -4.86 2.58 -2.63
CA ASP A 22 -4.56 1.41 -3.45
C ASP A 22 -3.45 0.53 -2.86
N TYR A 23 -2.49 1.14 -2.18
CA TYR A 23 -1.47 0.40 -1.47
C TYR A 23 -1.12 1.10 -0.15
N LEU A 24 -0.95 0.30 0.89
CA LEU A 24 -0.61 0.80 2.21
C LEU A 24 0.44 -0.10 2.86
N THR A 25 1.48 0.51 3.45
CA THR A 25 2.42 -0.15 4.34
C THR A 25 2.33 0.46 5.73
N VAL A 26 2.01 -0.36 6.71
CA VAL A 26 1.92 0.04 8.12
C VAL A 26 2.86 -0.80 8.94
N GLU A 27 3.55 -0.17 9.89
CA GLU A 27 4.37 -0.87 10.88
C GLU A 27 4.12 -0.33 12.29
N GLN A 28 4.30 -1.17 13.30
CA GLN A 28 4.27 -0.78 14.71
C GLN A 28 5.30 -1.59 15.48
N VAL A 29 5.95 -0.94 16.45
CA VAL A 29 6.85 -1.59 17.42
C VAL A 29 6.10 -1.73 18.73
N TYR A 30 6.12 -2.93 19.28
CA TYR A 30 5.46 -3.27 20.53
C TYR A 30 6.49 -3.39 21.66
N PRO A 31 6.10 -3.21 22.93
CA PRO A 31 7.03 -3.31 24.06
C PRO A 31 7.38 -4.77 24.45
N TYR A 32 6.95 -5.75 23.65
CA TYR A 32 7.16 -7.18 23.89
C TYR A 32 7.49 -7.91 22.59
N GLN A 33 8.09 -9.08 22.72
CA GLN A 33 8.40 -9.96 21.60
C GLN A 33 7.12 -10.50 20.96
N LEU A 34 7.03 -10.36 19.65
CA LEU A 34 5.90 -10.86 18.88
C LEU A 34 6.09 -12.32 18.50
N PRO A 35 4.99 -13.06 18.30
CA PRO A 35 5.05 -14.42 17.77
C PRO A 35 5.58 -14.43 16.34
N LYS A 36 6.30 -15.48 15.99
CA LYS A 36 6.79 -15.69 14.64
C LYS A 36 5.63 -16.02 13.70
N VAL A 37 5.66 -15.49 12.49
CA VAL A 37 4.66 -15.77 11.44
C VAL A 37 5.13 -16.88 10.47
N SER A 38 6.31 -17.45 10.71
CA SER A 38 6.88 -18.53 9.91
C SER A 38 7.90 -19.28 10.75
N ASP A 39 7.90 -20.62 10.64
CA ASP A 39 8.92 -21.49 11.24
C ASP A 39 10.18 -21.60 10.35
N THR A 40 10.14 -21.04 9.13
CA THR A 40 11.28 -20.99 8.23
C THR A 40 12.04 -19.69 8.36
N GLY A 41 13.35 -19.72 8.17
CA GLY A 41 14.24 -18.56 8.12
C GLY A 41 14.83 -18.36 6.73
N ILE A 42 15.21 -17.10 6.44
CA ILE A 42 16.03 -16.75 5.28
C ILE A 42 17.34 -16.20 5.82
N CYS A 43 18.42 -16.95 5.59
CA CYS A 43 19.76 -16.56 6.01
C CYS A 43 20.54 -16.01 4.82
N TYR A 44 21.03 -14.80 4.95
CA TYR A 44 21.99 -14.18 4.01
C TYR A 44 23.39 -14.32 4.61
N TYR A 45 24.29 -14.89 3.86
CA TYR A 45 25.67 -15.08 4.31
C TYR A 45 26.66 -14.60 3.25
N ASP A 46 27.82 -14.13 3.68
CA ASP A 46 28.93 -13.81 2.79
C ASP A 46 29.54 -15.14 2.31
N ARG A 47 29.50 -15.35 0.98
CA ARG A 47 30.04 -16.59 0.39
C ARG A 47 31.54 -16.74 0.53
N ARG A 48 32.27 -15.64 0.73
CA ARG A 48 33.74 -15.64 0.88
C ARG A 48 34.18 -15.95 2.29
N THR A 49 33.48 -15.40 3.31
CA THR A 49 33.83 -15.55 4.72
C THR A 49 32.99 -16.59 5.44
N GLY A 50 31.81 -16.94 4.93
CA GLY A 50 30.83 -17.79 5.60
C GLY A 50 30.05 -17.06 6.72
N GLU A 51 30.33 -15.79 6.96
CA GLU A 51 29.63 -15.01 7.98
C GLU A 51 28.17 -14.79 7.65
N THR A 52 27.30 -14.94 8.64
CA THR A 52 25.89 -14.58 8.53
C THR A 52 25.74 -13.07 8.57
N LEU A 53 25.32 -12.50 7.43
CA LEU A 53 25.07 -11.06 7.28
C LEU A 53 23.70 -10.66 7.84
N ARG A 54 22.72 -11.55 7.66
CA ARG A 54 21.34 -11.31 8.07
C ARG A 54 20.58 -12.61 8.18
N ASP A 55 19.82 -12.75 9.25
CA ASP A 55 18.79 -13.77 9.43
C ASP A 55 17.42 -13.09 9.57
N THR A 56 16.43 -13.54 8.81
CA THR A 56 15.10 -12.93 8.79
C THR A 56 14.03 -13.98 8.49
N ALA A 57 12.86 -13.82 9.06
CA ALA A 57 11.72 -14.65 8.71
C ALA A 57 11.11 -14.17 7.38
N PRO A 58 10.63 -15.09 6.51
CA PRO A 58 9.84 -14.71 5.33
C PRO A 58 8.56 -14.02 5.77
N ALA A 59 8.04 -13.18 4.88
CA ALA A 59 6.70 -12.63 5.10
C ALA A 59 5.67 -13.75 4.98
N TRP A 60 4.73 -13.80 5.90
CA TRP A 60 3.52 -14.56 5.69
C TRP A 60 2.62 -13.83 4.68
N LYS A 61 1.98 -14.59 3.81
CA LYS A 61 1.13 -14.06 2.76
C LYS A 61 -0.31 -14.43 3.07
N HIS A 62 -1.12 -13.43 3.38
CA HIS A 62 -2.57 -13.61 3.41
C HIS A 62 -3.08 -13.48 1.97
N GLU A 63 -3.55 -14.59 1.44
CA GLU A 63 -4.21 -14.62 0.15
C GLU A 63 -5.67 -14.28 0.37
N GLY A 64 -6.02 -13.06 0.00
CA GLY A 64 -7.41 -12.63 -0.05
C GLY A 64 -8.13 -13.27 -1.23
N SER A 65 -9.44 -13.08 -1.31
CA SER A 65 -10.20 -13.42 -2.50
C SER A 65 -9.65 -12.67 -3.72
N TYR A 66 -9.58 -13.35 -4.87
CA TYR A 66 -9.29 -12.73 -6.18
C TYR A 66 -7.90 -12.08 -6.36
N SER A 67 -6.82 -12.77 -6.07
CA SER A 67 -5.45 -12.31 -6.30
C SER A 67 -4.91 -11.21 -5.37
N THR A 68 -5.65 -10.78 -4.37
CA THR A 68 -5.15 -9.80 -3.41
C THR A 68 -4.17 -10.45 -2.45
N LEU A 69 -2.98 -9.88 -2.34
CA LEU A 69 -1.92 -10.35 -1.48
C LEU A 69 -1.59 -9.30 -0.41
N ILE A 70 -1.86 -9.63 0.83
CA ILE A 70 -1.39 -8.88 1.99
C ILE A 70 -0.21 -9.62 2.62
N LYS A 71 0.91 -8.93 2.78
CA LYS A 71 2.13 -9.48 3.39
C LYS A 71 2.23 -9.05 4.84
N ILE A 72 2.43 -10.01 5.73
CA ILE A 72 2.63 -9.79 7.16
C ILE A 72 4.05 -10.22 7.52
N ARG A 73 4.79 -9.34 8.15
CA ARG A 73 6.15 -9.60 8.64
C ARG A 73 6.24 -9.29 10.11
N VAL A 74 6.91 -10.17 10.83
CA VAL A 74 7.31 -9.97 12.22
C VAL A 74 8.82 -10.02 12.30
N ASP A 75 9.40 -9.02 12.95
CA ASP A 75 10.83 -8.91 13.18
C ASP A 75 11.02 -8.47 14.64
N GLY A 76 11.23 -9.46 15.52
CA GLY A 76 11.30 -9.22 16.95
C GLY A 76 10.01 -8.61 17.51
N CYS A 77 10.11 -7.37 17.96
CA CYS A 77 8.98 -6.60 18.51
C CYS A 77 8.23 -5.79 17.44
N LYS A 78 8.61 -5.91 16.17
CA LYS A 78 8.06 -5.10 15.09
C LYS A 78 7.13 -5.91 14.19
N LEU A 79 5.92 -5.42 14.01
CA LEU A 79 4.94 -5.91 13.05
C LEU A 79 4.86 -4.96 11.87
N ARG A 80 4.87 -5.52 10.66
CA ARG A 80 4.65 -4.78 9.41
C ARG A 80 3.65 -5.52 8.55
N VAL A 81 2.66 -4.77 8.04
CA VAL A 81 1.66 -5.25 7.09
C VAL A 81 1.70 -4.35 5.86
N GLU A 82 1.68 -4.97 4.69
CA GLU A 82 1.73 -4.26 3.42
C GLU A 82 0.88 -4.95 2.35
N GLY A 83 0.24 -4.15 1.51
CA GLY A 83 -0.58 -4.60 0.37
C GLY A 83 -1.67 -3.61 0.00
N ASN A 84 -2.67 -4.09 -0.76
CA ASN A 84 -3.84 -3.31 -1.14
C ASN A 84 -5.03 -3.63 -0.24
N PRO A 85 -5.34 -2.82 0.79
CA PRO A 85 -6.48 -3.08 1.68
C PRO A 85 -7.82 -2.92 0.95
N SER A 86 -7.87 -2.09 -0.10
CA SER A 86 -9.10 -1.83 -0.86
C SER A 86 -9.53 -2.99 -1.75
N ALA A 87 -8.60 -3.89 -2.10
CA ALA A 87 -8.89 -5.06 -2.92
C ALA A 87 -9.28 -6.30 -2.09
N VAL A 88 -9.15 -6.27 -0.75
CA VAL A 88 -9.52 -7.40 0.11
C VAL A 88 -11.02 -7.65 0.01
N ASN A 89 -11.41 -8.91 -0.28
CA ASN A 89 -12.80 -9.34 -0.47
C ASN A 89 -13.58 -8.62 -1.59
N ARG A 90 -12.86 -8.07 -2.59
CA ARG A 90 -13.46 -7.40 -3.74
C ARG A 90 -13.03 -8.06 -5.05
N LEU A 91 -13.95 -8.06 -6.02
CA LEU A 91 -13.72 -8.61 -7.36
C LEU A 91 -12.90 -7.67 -8.26
N ASP A 92 -12.96 -6.38 -7.97
CA ASP A 92 -12.36 -5.34 -8.79
C ASP A 92 -11.59 -4.33 -7.92
N ASN A 93 -10.78 -3.52 -8.59
CA ASN A 93 -10.03 -2.41 -8.01
C ASN A 93 -10.47 -1.06 -8.62
N LEU A 94 -11.75 -0.95 -8.98
CA LEU A 94 -12.29 0.27 -9.59
C LEU A 94 -12.59 1.36 -8.57
N ASP A 95 -12.83 0.99 -7.32
CA ASP A 95 -13.04 1.88 -6.18
C ASP A 95 -12.42 1.26 -4.92
N GLY A 96 -12.23 2.04 -3.86
CA GLY A 96 -11.60 1.58 -2.64
C GLY A 96 -11.94 2.40 -1.42
N TYR A 97 -11.27 2.09 -0.33
CA TYR A 97 -11.40 2.85 0.92
C TYR A 97 -10.82 4.25 0.76
N ARG A 98 -11.55 5.21 1.29
CA ARG A 98 -11.20 6.65 1.29
C ARG A 98 -10.77 7.14 2.65
N SER A 99 -10.90 6.30 3.64
CA SER A 99 -10.46 6.53 5.01
C SER A 99 -9.27 5.63 5.33
N LEU A 100 -8.24 6.20 5.92
CA LEU A 100 -7.10 5.44 6.43
C LEU A 100 -7.52 4.51 7.57
N ASP A 101 -8.47 4.94 8.39
CA ASP A 101 -8.98 4.13 9.49
C ASP A 101 -9.66 2.86 8.97
N ASP A 102 -10.39 2.93 7.84
CA ASP A 102 -10.99 1.75 7.21
C ASP A 102 -9.93 0.79 6.69
N CYS A 103 -8.88 1.30 6.07
CA CYS A 103 -7.75 0.49 5.60
C CYS A 103 -7.05 -0.23 6.76
N ILE A 104 -6.82 0.46 7.87
CA ILE A 104 -6.21 -0.13 9.07
C ILE A 104 -7.17 -1.13 9.74
N ALA A 105 -8.48 -0.89 9.69
CA ALA A 105 -9.48 -1.84 10.20
C ALA A 105 -9.42 -3.17 9.43
N VAL A 106 -9.27 -3.13 8.09
CA VAL A 106 -9.07 -4.33 7.27
C VAL A 106 -7.81 -5.09 7.70
N TYR A 107 -6.68 -4.40 7.88
CA TYR A 107 -5.47 -5.05 8.35
C TYR A 107 -5.63 -5.66 9.75
N ASN A 108 -6.29 -4.95 10.65
CA ASN A 108 -6.57 -5.44 11.99
C ASN A 108 -7.50 -6.66 11.98
N GLN A 109 -8.45 -6.72 11.04
CA GLN A 109 -9.30 -7.90 10.86
C GLN A 109 -8.49 -9.11 10.38
N ILE A 110 -7.61 -8.94 9.39
CA ILE A 110 -6.72 -10.01 8.90
C ILE A 110 -5.80 -10.51 10.02
N LEU A 111 -5.24 -9.61 10.83
CA LEU A 111 -4.37 -9.98 11.95
C LEU A 111 -5.13 -10.79 13.02
N LEU A 112 -6.41 -10.49 13.24
CA LEU A 112 -7.27 -11.24 14.15
C LEU A 112 -7.56 -12.65 13.61
N GLU A 113 -7.96 -12.75 12.35
CA GLU A 113 -8.27 -14.01 11.67
C GLU A 113 -7.05 -14.93 11.63
N TYR A 114 -5.86 -14.36 11.42
CA TYR A 114 -4.62 -15.13 11.41
C TYR A 114 -4.41 -15.91 12.72
N GLY A 115 -4.63 -15.29 13.85
CA GLY A 115 -4.49 -15.95 15.15
C GLY A 115 -5.49 -17.07 15.37
N ASP A 116 -6.72 -16.89 14.93
CA ASP A 116 -7.79 -17.88 15.08
C ASP A 116 -7.64 -19.05 14.11
N GLN A 117 -7.21 -18.81 12.88
CA GLN A 117 -7.07 -19.83 11.84
C GLN A 117 -5.92 -20.80 12.09
N TYR A 118 -4.79 -20.34 12.61
CA TYR A 118 -3.59 -21.14 12.79
C TYR A 118 -3.35 -21.63 14.23
N GLY A 119 -4.25 -21.28 15.15
CA GLY A 119 -4.28 -21.86 16.51
C GLY A 119 -3.14 -21.49 17.44
N PHE A 120 -2.21 -20.63 17.01
CA PHE A 120 -0.97 -20.49 17.77
C PHE A 120 -0.79 -19.14 18.46
N TRP A 121 -0.92 -18.00 17.83
CA TRP A 121 -0.53 -16.76 18.47
C TRP A 121 -1.26 -15.58 17.84
N ARG A 122 -2.07 -14.90 18.60
CA ARG A 122 -2.72 -13.68 18.13
C ARG A 122 -1.70 -12.57 17.92
N LEU A 123 -1.59 -12.09 16.71
CA LEU A 123 -0.86 -10.88 16.43
C LEU A 123 -1.61 -9.67 17.00
N PRO A 124 -0.90 -8.68 17.56
CA PRO A 124 -1.53 -7.48 18.06
C PRO A 124 -2.09 -6.64 16.93
N ARG A 125 -3.11 -5.86 17.24
CA ARG A 125 -3.69 -4.90 16.30
C ARG A 125 -2.85 -3.62 16.23
N PHE A 126 -2.86 -2.97 15.10
CA PHE A 126 -2.38 -1.61 14.97
C PHE A 126 -3.24 -0.66 15.80
N THR A 127 -2.58 0.25 16.52
CA THR A 127 -3.21 1.23 17.39
C THR A 127 -2.86 2.64 16.94
N LYS A 128 -3.75 3.59 17.22
CA LYS A 128 -3.44 5.02 17.03
C LYS A 128 -2.36 5.44 18.03
N CYS A 129 -1.52 6.37 17.60
CA CYS A 129 -0.53 6.97 18.48
C CYS A 129 -1.22 7.85 19.54
N THR A 130 -0.96 7.59 20.79
CA THR A 130 -1.47 8.36 21.93
C THR A 130 -0.37 9.14 22.63
N GLU A 131 0.87 8.69 22.51
CA GLU A 131 2.02 9.27 23.17
C GLU A 131 3.18 9.43 22.21
N TRP A 132 3.85 10.57 22.29
CA TRP A 132 5.04 10.88 21.51
C TRP A 132 6.22 11.09 22.44
N GLY A 133 7.35 10.54 22.09
CA GLY A 133 8.62 10.69 22.80
C GLY A 133 9.78 10.97 21.86
N LEU A 134 10.81 11.59 22.38
CA LEU A 134 12.07 11.75 21.69
C LEU A 134 12.90 10.48 21.88
N ARG A 135 13.28 9.83 20.79
CA ARG A 135 14.23 8.72 20.79
C ARG A 135 15.56 9.22 20.24
N GLN A 136 16.59 9.05 21.04
CA GLN A 136 17.96 9.32 20.60
C GLN A 136 18.45 8.15 19.72
N GLY A 137 19.10 8.44 18.62
CA GLY A 137 19.73 7.42 17.78
C GLY A 137 20.86 6.70 18.52
N ASP A 138 21.19 5.51 18.09
CA ASP A 138 22.24 4.70 18.70
C ASP A 138 23.64 5.36 18.65
N ASP A 139 23.82 6.28 17.72
CA ASP A 139 25.02 7.12 17.56
C ASP A 139 24.99 8.40 18.41
N GLY A 140 23.91 8.66 19.14
CA GLY A 140 23.72 9.84 19.98
C GLY A 140 23.56 11.17 19.22
N THR A 141 23.67 11.16 17.88
CA THR A 141 23.75 12.39 17.07
C THR A 141 22.41 12.85 16.51
N LYS A 142 21.42 11.95 16.41
CA LYS A 142 20.11 12.25 15.83
C LYS A 142 18.99 11.88 16.79
N SER A 143 18.16 12.85 17.09
CA SER A 143 16.92 12.61 17.82
C SER A 143 15.72 12.54 16.85
N SER A 144 14.85 11.57 17.03
CA SER A 144 13.63 11.46 16.24
C SER A 144 12.41 11.35 17.15
N MET A 145 11.32 12.01 16.76
CA MET A 145 10.04 11.83 17.42
C MET A 145 9.51 10.44 17.08
N VAL A 146 9.21 9.66 18.09
CA VAL A 146 8.67 8.30 17.98
C VAL A 146 7.38 8.22 18.76
N GLY A 147 6.33 7.72 18.11
CA GLY A 147 5.05 7.45 18.75
C GLY A 147 4.91 5.98 19.13
N ASN A 148 4.05 5.72 20.11
CA ASN A 148 3.70 4.38 20.58
C ASN A 148 2.71 3.63 19.67
N GLY A 149 2.17 4.29 18.65
CA GLY A 149 1.17 3.74 17.71
C GLY A 149 1.75 3.28 16.38
N ALA A 150 0.85 2.94 15.49
CA ALA A 150 1.15 2.55 14.11
C ALA A 150 1.78 3.70 13.32
N ARG A 151 2.77 3.36 12.50
CA ARG A 151 3.45 4.28 11.58
C ARG A 151 3.17 3.85 10.16
N ILE A 152 2.75 4.80 9.35
CA ILE A 152 2.59 4.61 7.91
C ILE A 152 3.95 4.78 7.25
N ARG A 153 4.35 3.81 6.43
CA ARG A 153 5.62 3.79 5.70
C ARG A 153 5.45 4.09 4.22
N ARG A 154 4.30 3.71 3.66
CA ARG A 154 3.96 3.95 2.27
C ARG A 154 2.45 4.07 2.10
N ILE A 155 2.04 4.99 1.27
CA ILE A 155 0.67 5.16 0.79
C ILE A 155 0.75 5.36 -0.72
N ASP A 156 -0.02 4.56 -1.47
CA ASP A 156 -0.31 4.82 -2.87
C ASP A 156 -1.79 5.18 -2.97
N LEU A 157 -2.07 6.30 -3.60
CA LEU A 157 -3.41 6.80 -3.82
C LEU A 157 -3.74 6.67 -5.31
N THR A 158 -4.90 6.12 -5.59
CA THR A 158 -5.35 5.88 -6.96
C THR A 158 -6.70 6.55 -7.19
N THR A 159 -6.91 6.94 -8.43
CA THR A 159 -8.19 7.42 -8.92
C THR A 159 -8.47 6.78 -10.28
N ASN A 160 -9.66 6.24 -10.44
CA ASN A 160 -10.10 5.67 -11.70
C ASN A 160 -11.01 6.64 -12.44
N ARG A 161 -10.82 6.79 -13.74
CA ARG A 161 -11.60 7.67 -14.58
C ARG A 161 -12.16 6.90 -15.78
N THR A 162 -13.46 7.00 -15.97
CA THR A 162 -14.10 6.47 -17.16
C THR A 162 -13.91 7.45 -18.32
N VAL A 163 -13.29 6.99 -19.40
CA VAL A 163 -13.02 7.78 -20.61
C VAL A 163 -13.91 7.40 -21.79
N GLY A 164 -14.87 6.51 -21.56
CA GLY A 164 -15.75 5.97 -22.59
C GLY A 164 -15.12 4.83 -23.40
N LYS A 165 -15.98 4.05 -24.06
CA LYS A 165 -15.57 2.88 -24.84
C LYS A 165 -14.64 3.29 -26.00
N GLY A 166 -13.50 2.62 -26.11
CA GLY A 166 -12.53 2.83 -27.20
C GLY A 166 -11.61 4.05 -27.03
N ASN A 167 -11.79 4.88 -26.01
CA ASN A 167 -11.03 6.12 -25.84
C ASN A 167 -9.76 5.99 -24.99
N VAL A 168 -9.50 4.82 -24.40
CA VAL A 168 -8.38 4.60 -23.46
C VAL A 168 -7.04 4.98 -24.07
N MET A 169 -6.74 4.47 -25.28
CA MET A 169 -5.47 4.76 -25.97
C MET A 169 -5.29 6.25 -26.28
N ALA A 170 -6.35 6.91 -26.73
CA ALA A 170 -6.31 8.34 -27.02
C ALA A 170 -6.09 9.16 -25.74
N TYR A 171 -6.71 8.76 -24.65
CA TYR A 171 -6.56 9.40 -23.35
C TYR A 171 -5.13 9.23 -22.79
N ILE A 172 -4.56 8.03 -22.82
CA ILE A 172 -3.19 7.78 -22.37
C ILE A 172 -2.17 8.55 -23.20
N ARG A 173 -2.33 8.58 -24.53
CA ARG A 173 -1.49 9.40 -25.41
C ARG A 173 -1.60 10.89 -25.10
N ALA A 174 -2.80 11.40 -24.80
CA ALA A 174 -2.96 12.79 -24.39
C ALA A 174 -2.28 13.08 -23.05
N LEU A 175 -2.32 12.16 -22.09
CA LEU A 175 -1.57 12.27 -20.84
C LEU A 175 -0.07 12.30 -21.08
N SER A 176 0.46 11.48 -22.01
CA SER A 176 1.90 11.41 -22.29
C SER A 176 2.48 12.70 -22.88
N THR A 177 1.64 13.60 -23.36
CA THR A 177 2.09 14.94 -23.83
C THR A 177 2.14 15.99 -22.72
N GLN A 178 1.66 15.67 -21.54
CA GLN A 178 1.63 16.60 -20.40
C GLN A 178 2.94 16.59 -19.63
N ARG A 179 3.21 17.68 -18.91
CA ARG A 179 4.34 17.81 -17.99
C ARG A 179 3.82 17.91 -16.56
N TYR A 180 4.52 17.27 -15.65
CA TYR A 180 4.32 17.45 -14.21
C TYR A 180 5.58 18.06 -13.58
N GLY A 181 5.56 19.36 -13.33
CA GLY A 181 6.76 20.10 -12.96
C GLY A 181 7.81 20.06 -14.08
N TYR A 182 9.02 19.54 -13.77
CA TYR A 182 10.09 19.34 -14.76
C TYR A 182 10.14 17.92 -15.32
N LYS A 183 9.25 17.03 -14.89
CA LYS A 183 9.17 15.68 -15.41
C LYS A 183 8.35 15.66 -16.70
N ASN A 184 8.87 14.99 -17.69
CA ASN A 184 8.12 14.65 -18.89
C ASN A 184 7.43 13.29 -18.65
N ALA A 185 6.25 13.12 -19.23
CA ALA A 185 5.60 11.84 -19.21
C ALA A 185 6.37 10.82 -20.08
N HIS A 186 6.44 9.59 -19.61
CA HIS A 186 6.97 8.45 -20.35
C HIS A 186 5.81 7.54 -20.74
N LEU A 187 5.62 7.34 -22.05
CA LEU A 187 4.64 6.41 -22.59
C LEU A 187 5.32 5.06 -22.83
N TYR A 188 4.81 4.00 -22.24
CA TYR A 188 5.33 2.65 -22.45
C TYR A 188 4.94 2.09 -23.82
N GLU A 189 5.66 1.08 -24.30
CA GLU A 189 5.48 0.48 -25.64
C GLU A 189 4.08 -0.09 -25.87
N ASP A 190 3.41 -0.56 -24.78
CA ASP A 190 2.03 -1.05 -24.85
C ASP A 190 1.03 0.06 -25.21
N GLY A 191 1.42 1.33 -25.06
CA GLY A 191 0.57 2.50 -25.28
C GLY A 191 -0.59 2.59 -24.28
N LEU A 192 -0.62 1.76 -23.25
CA LEU A 192 -1.66 1.68 -22.22
C LEU A 192 -1.19 2.22 -20.87
N THR A 193 0.11 2.46 -20.73
CA THR A 193 0.73 2.92 -19.50
C THR A 193 1.53 4.20 -19.73
N CYS A 194 1.39 5.15 -18.83
CA CYS A 194 2.13 6.40 -18.81
C CYS A 194 2.48 6.77 -17.37
N ASP A 195 3.73 7.17 -17.13
CA ASP A 195 4.20 7.70 -15.82
C ASP A 195 4.98 9.01 -15.97
N TRP A 196 5.34 9.68 -14.84
CA TRP A 196 6.13 10.91 -14.75
C TRP A 196 7.30 10.79 -13.80
#